data_9d56afb0be14515574ec2ee2f202da39
#
_entry.id   9d56afb0be14515574ec2ee2f202da39
#
_cell.length_a   1.000
_cell.length_b   1.000
_cell.length_c   1.000
_cell.angle_alpha   90.00
_cell.angle_beta   90.00
_cell.angle_gamma   90.00
#
_symmetry.space_group_name_H-M   'P 1'
#
loop_
_entity.id
_entity.type
_entity.pdbx_description
1 polymer ?
#
loop_
_entity_poly.entity_id
_entity_poly.type
_entity_poly.pdbx_seq_one_letter_code
_entity_poly.pdbx_strand_id
1 'polypeptide(L)'
;MNFAVVQDLDSKQRNWLAEVMVGIITIDGKVDDTELPYLQKAMELVESQELKKKLLSVARLERKVRVHSIQLDGELGFEILKLLAGIMIVDGRLLPSEINFFYEVGHRLGLPDKALEKLWKTARREMEDRCPRAVARLGEEARVVALQQINLERATFRYHRPVVKGAHGSLSLQQFSDADPDIEKDWYSSLSGRVISTHQHVKDPKSFLLRFEFTQTLRDDHGLLQLLGISTREKGK
;
A
#
# COMPACT_ATOMS: atom_id res chain seq x y z
N MET A 1 10.36 -7.51 -2.77
CA MET A 1 10.21 -7.94 -1.36
C MET A 1 10.92 -9.27 -1.18
N ASN A 2 11.73 -9.43 -0.13
CA ASN A 2 12.56 -10.61 0.05
C ASN A 2 11.95 -11.56 1.10
N PHE A 3 11.60 -12.78 0.68
CA PHE A 3 11.10 -13.86 1.55
C PHE A 3 12.23 -14.79 2.05
N ALA A 4 13.50 -14.42 1.91
CA ALA A 4 14.63 -15.24 2.37
C ALA A 4 14.54 -15.55 3.88
N VAL A 5 14.02 -14.61 4.66
CA VAL A 5 13.79 -14.77 6.10
C VAL A 5 12.96 -16.01 6.48
N VAL A 6 12.10 -16.48 5.57
CA VAL A 6 11.25 -17.65 5.80
C VAL A 6 12.04 -18.96 5.90
N GLN A 7 13.24 -19.03 5.27
CA GLN A 7 14.06 -20.23 5.28
C GLN A 7 14.64 -20.53 6.67
N ASP A 8 14.82 -19.52 7.49
CA ASP A 8 15.38 -19.62 8.83
C ASP A 8 14.33 -19.93 9.91
N LEU A 9 13.03 -19.98 9.52
CA LEU A 9 11.92 -20.22 10.43
C LEU A 9 11.63 -21.70 10.61
N ASP A 10 11.39 -22.11 11.87
CA ASP A 10 10.79 -23.41 12.16
C ASP A 10 9.30 -23.47 11.77
N SER A 11 8.69 -24.65 11.87
CA SER A 11 7.29 -24.86 11.46
C SER A 11 6.31 -24.00 12.31
N LYS A 12 6.57 -23.81 13.60
CA LYS A 12 5.73 -22.99 14.49
C LYS A 12 5.84 -21.50 14.13
N GLN A 13 7.05 -21.06 13.84
CA GLN A 13 7.34 -19.68 13.43
C GLN A 13 6.76 -19.35 12.05
N ARG A 14 6.84 -20.30 11.09
CA ARG A 14 6.18 -20.18 9.78
C ARG A 14 4.65 -20.08 9.91
N ASN A 15 4.04 -20.91 10.73
CA ASN A 15 2.61 -20.85 10.99
C ASN A 15 2.18 -19.52 11.58
N TRP A 16 2.94 -19.01 12.56
CA TRP A 16 2.71 -17.70 13.16
C TRP A 16 2.86 -16.56 12.14
N LEU A 17 3.92 -16.59 11.33
CA LEU A 17 4.13 -15.59 10.26
C LEU A 17 2.95 -15.59 9.29
N ALA A 18 2.46 -16.76 8.87
CA ALA A 18 1.30 -16.87 8.01
C ALA A 18 0.05 -16.24 8.64
N GLU A 19 -0.21 -16.49 9.94
CA GLU A 19 -1.33 -15.85 10.65
C GLU A 19 -1.20 -14.33 10.66
N VAL A 20 0.00 -13.81 10.92
CA VAL A 20 0.24 -12.35 10.95
C VAL A 20 0.13 -11.73 9.56
N MET A 21 0.66 -12.39 8.51
CA MET A 21 0.52 -11.92 7.13
C MET A 21 -0.96 -11.84 6.71
N VAL A 22 -1.74 -12.88 7.00
CA VAL A 22 -3.18 -12.86 6.71
C VAL A 22 -3.87 -11.78 7.54
N GLY A 23 -3.45 -11.58 8.79
CA GLY A 23 -4.01 -10.55 9.67
C GLY A 23 -3.83 -9.14 9.12
N ILE A 24 -2.62 -8.80 8.65
CA ILE A 24 -2.33 -7.47 8.14
C ILE A 24 -3.04 -7.20 6.80
N ILE A 25 -3.14 -8.21 5.94
CA ILE A 25 -3.85 -8.14 4.66
C ILE A 25 -5.37 -7.92 4.85
N THR A 26 -5.94 -8.47 5.92
CA THR A 26 -7.40 -8.45 6.11
C THR A 26 -7.88 -7.42 7.13
N ILE A 27 -6.97 -6.64 7.73
CA ILE A 27 -7.31 -5.77 8.87
C ILE A 27 -8.24 -4.61 8.49
N ASP A 28 -8.22 -4.19 7.24
CA ASP A 28 -9.08 -3.13 6.69
C ASP A 28 -10.47 -3.63 6.25
N GLY A 29 -10.71 -4.93 6.30
CA GLY A 29 -11.98 -5.55 5.96
C GLY A 29 -12.14 -5.90 4.47
N LYS A 30 -11.06 -5.92 3.70
CA LYS A 30 -11.05 -6.37 2.30
C LYS A 30 -9.69 -6.95 1.94
N VAL A 31 -9.62 -7.59 0.78
CA VAL A 31 -8.38 -8.08 0.19
C VAL A 31 -8.31 -7.55 -1.24
N ASP A 32 -7.30 -6.76 -1.53
CA ASP A 32 -7.06 -6.21 -2.87
C ASP A 32 -6.28 -7.20 -3.76
N ASP A 33 -6.42 -7.07 -5.07
CA ASP A 33 -5.71 -7.93 -6.04
C ASP A 33 -4.20 -7.88 -5.89
N THR A 34 -3.65 -6.75 -5.46
CA THR A 34 -2.21 -6.56 -5.16
C THR A 34 -1.74 -7.34 -3.94
N GLU A 35 -2.64 -7.69 -3.04
CA GLU A 35 -2.38 -8.46 -1.81
C GLU A 35 -2.51 -9.97 -2.00
N LEU A 36 -3.23 -10.42 -3.04
CA LEU A 36 -3.45 -11.84 -3.30
C LEU A 36 -2.17 -12.69 -3.38
N PRO A 37 -1.05 -12.22 -4.01
CA PRO A 37 0.20 -12.99 -4.04
C PRO A 37 0.77 -13.23 -2.63
N TYR A 38 0.62 -12.26 -1.72
CA TYR A 38 1.09 -12.38 -0.33
C TYR A 38 0.19 -13.28 0.49
N LEU A 39 -1.12 -13.23 0.26
CA LEU A 39 -2.07 -14.17 0.84
C LEU A 39 -1.76 -15.60 0.39
N GLN A 40 -1.50 -15.82 -0.90
CA GLN A 40 -1.09 -17.12 -1.41
C GLN A 40 0.21 -17.58 -0.74
N LYS A 41 1.21 -16.68 -0.63
CA LYS A 41 2.47 -16.99 0.03
C LYS A 41 2.28 -17.38 1.49
N ALA A 42 1.41 -16.68 2.23
CA ALA A 42 1.06 -17.05 3.60
C ALA A 42 0.47 -18.47 3.67
N MET A 43 -0.38 -18.86 2.72
CA MET A 43 -0.94 -20.22 2.66
C MET A 43 0.11 -21.29 2.36
N GLU A 44 1.16 -20.96 1.58
CA GLU A 44 2.27 -21.86 1.29
C GLU A 44 3.15 -22.14 2.51
N LEU A 45 3.24 -21.19 3.47
CA LEU A 45 4.02 -21.36 4.70
C LEU A 45 3.44 -22.41 5.64
N VAL A 46 2.16 -22.73 5.50
CA VAL A 46 1.42 -23.62 6.41
C VAL A 46 1.28 -25.00 5.81
N GLU A 47 1.71 -26.03 6.55
CA GLU A 47 1.55 -27.42 6.15
C GLU A 47 0.18 -27.99 6.58
N SER A 48 -0.30 -27.58 7.77
CA SER A 48 -1.55 -28.08 8.36
C SER A 48 -2.77 -27.64 7.58
N GLN A 49 -3.58 -28.59 7.14
CA GLN A 49 -4.86 -28.34 6.45
C GLN A 49 -5.88 -27.64 7.36
N GLU A 50 -5.85 -27.93 8.65
CA GLU A 50 -6.72 -27.28 9.63
C GLU A 50 -6.39 -25.78 9.76
N LEU A 51 -5.09 -25.46 9.88
CA LEU A 51 -4.65 -24.07 9.94
C LEU A 51 -4.93 -23.33 8.60
N LYS A 52 -4.74 -23.99 7.46
CA LYS A 52 -5.13 -23.41 6.15
C LYS A 52 -6.61 -23.05 6.10
N LYS A 53 -7.50 -23.93 6.56
CA LYS A 53 -8.94 -23.64 6.64
C LYS A 53 -9.23 -22.46 7.56
N LYS A 54 -8.57 -22.39 8.72
CA LYS A 54 -8.68 -21.26 9.65
C LYS A 54 -8.25 -19.94 8.98
N LEU A 55 -7.11 -19.93 8.30
CA LEU A 55 -6.60 -18.74 7.60
C LEU A 55 -7.51 -18.33 6.43
N LEU A 56 -8.06 -19.28 5.69
CA LEU A 56 -9.05 -18.98 4.65
C LEU A 56 -10.33 -18.35 5.22
N SER A 57 -10.79 -18.77 6.41
CA SER A 57 -11.93 -18.11 7.06
C SER A 57 -11.63 -16.68 7.49
N VAL A 58 -10.37 -16.39 7.87
CA VAL A 58 -9.92 -15.02 8.13
C VAL A 58 -9.87 -14.22 6.82
N ALA A 59 -9.31 -14.79 5.76
CA ALA A 59 -9.24 -14.14 4.45
C ALA A 59 -10.62 -13.81 3.85
N ARG A 60 -11.66 -14.58 4.25
CA ARG A 60 -13.07 -14.32 3.92
C ARG A 60 -13.76 -13.35 4.87
N LEU A 61 -13.00 -12.77 5.82
CA LEU A 61 -13.49 -11.83 6.83
C LEU A 61 -14.52 -12.42 7.82
N GLU A 62 -14.59 -13.75 7.91
CA GLU A 62 -15.47 -14.44 8.85
C GLU A 62 -14.93 -14.40 10.29
N ARG A 63 -13.62 -14.20 10.45
CA ARG A 63 -12.92 -14.16 11.73
C ARG A 63 -11.79 -13.12 11.69
N LYS A 64 -11.39 -12.65 12.87
CA LYS A 64 -10.20 -11.80 13.05
C LYS A 64 -9.01 -12.63 13.50
N VAL A 65 -7.81 -12.24 13.04
CA VAL A 65 -6.56 -12.79 13.57
C VAL A 65 -6.35 -12.29 14.99
N ARG A 66 -5.88 -13.19 15.87
CA ARG A 66 -5.34 -12.81 17.17
C ARG A 66 -3.84 -13.04 17.14
N VAL A 67 -3.08 -11.97 17.33
CA VAL A 67 -1.62 -12.05 17.39
C VAL A 67 -1.21 -12.70 18.72
N HIS A 68 -0.52 -13.83 18.64
CA HIS A 68 0.07 -14.49 19.80
C HIS A 68 1.55 -14.12 19.92
N SER A 69 2.09 -14.13 21.13
CA SER A 69 3.53 -13.96 21.33
C SER A 69 4.27 -15.20 20.81
N ILE A 70 5.42 -14.97 20.20
CA ILE A 70 6.34 -16.00 19.75
C ILE A 70 7.75 -15.61 20.15
N GLN A 71 8.59 -16.61 20.41
CA GLN A 71 10.02 -16.36 20.64
C GLN A 71 10.74 -16.39 19.29
N LEU A 72 11.34 -15.29 18.96
CA LEU A 72 12.22 -15.12 17.80
C LEU A 72 13.51 -14.44 18.26
N ASP A 73 14.58 -14.69 17.55
CA ASP A 73 15.77 -13.86 17.63
C ASP A 73 15.41 -12.42 17.22
N GLY A 74 16.05 -11.45 17.86
CA GLY A 74 15.76 -10.03 17.62
C GLY A 74 16.04 -9.59 16.18
N GLU A 75 17.08 -10.15 15.54
CA GLU A 75 17.40 -9.88 14.14
C GLU A 75 16.32 -10.46 13.22
N LEU A 76 15.93 -11.71 13.44
CA LEU A 76 14.87 -12.38 12.70
C LEU A 76 13.52 -11.68 12.85
N GLY A 77 13.19 -11.25 14.08
CA GLY A 77 11.98 -10.47 14.37
C GLY A 77 11.95 -9.14 13.60
N PHE A 78 13.11 -8.47 13.51
CA PHE A 78 13.24 -7.23 12.76
C PHE A 78 13.06 -7.42 11.24
N GLU A 79 13.63 -8.49 10.67
CA GLU A 79 13.47 -8.81 9.24
C GLU A 79 12.02 -9.20 8.91
N ILE A 80 11.33 -9.92 9.80
CA ILE A 80 9.90 -10.20 9.64
C ILE A 80 9.09 -8.90 9.64
N LEU A 81 9.39 -7.96 10.52
CA LEU A 81 8.69 -6.67 10.52
C LEU A 81 8.97 -5.84 9.28
N LYS A 82 10.16 -5.90 8.70
CA LYS A 82 10.42 -5.31 7.38
C LYS A 82 9.54 -5.93 6.30
N LEU A 83 9.39 -7.25 6.31
CA LEU A 83 8.51 -7.96 5.37
C LEU A 83 7.05 -7.47 5.54
N LEU A 84 6.55 -7.41 6.78
CA LEU A 84 5.20 -6.94 7.07
C LEU A 84 4.99 -5.48 6.69
N ALA A 85 5.95 -4.61 6.98
CA ALA A 85 5.93 -3.21 6.56
C ALA A 85 5.85 -3.07 5.02
N GLY A 86 6.52 -3.96 4.29
CA GLY A 86 6.42 -4.02 2.84
C GLY A 86 5.04 -4.48 2.35
N ILE A 87 4.39 -5.43 3.05
CA ILE A 87 3.02 -5.89 2.71
C ILE A 87 2.01 -4.76 2.93
N MET A 88 2.11 -4.00 4.02
CA MET A 88 1.22 -2.88 4.33
C MET A 88 1.11 -1.82 3.22
N ILE A 89 2.13 -1.69 2.38
CA ILE A 89 2.19 -0.64 1.35
C ILE A 89 1.89 -1.15 -0.06
N VAL A 90 1.55 -2.42 -0.20
CA VAL A 90 1.41 -3.08 -1.51
C VAL A 90 0.24 -2.54 -2.31
N ASP A 91 -0.85 -2.21 -1.65
CA ASP A 91 -2.06 -1.65 -2.26
C ASP A 91 -1.98 -0.12 -2.48
N GLY A 92 -0.83 0.50 -2.15
CA GLY A 92 -0.61 1.94 -2.26
C GLY A 92 -1.33 2.77 -1.18
N ARG A 93 -1.82 2.14 -0.12
CA ARG A 93 -2.44 2.79 1.04
C ARG A 93 -1.67 2.43 2.31
N LEU A 94 -1.87 3.22 3.33
CA LEU A 94 -1.36 2.95 4.67
C LEU A 94 -2.39 3.44 5.67
N LEU A 95 -3.17 2.51 6.19
CA LEU A 95 -4.29 2.80 7.06
C LEU A 95 -3.89 2.79 8.54
N PRO A 96 -4.58 3.56 9.41
CA PRO A 96 -4.33 3.51 10.85
C PRO A 96 -4.51 2.10 11.45
N SER A 97 -5.44 1.29 10.92
CA SER A 97 -5.66 -0.09 11.36
C SER A 97 -4.45 -0.98 11.10
N GLU A 98 -3.81 -0.85 9.95
CA GLU A 98 -2.60 -1.58 9.58
C GLU A 98 -1.42 -1.17 10.46
N ILE A 99 -1.23 0.15 10.67
CA ILE A 99 -0.18 0.67 11.54
C ILE A 99 -0.37 0.14 12.97
N ASN A 100 -1.60 0.17 13.50
CA ASN A 100 -1.89 -0.34 14.84
C ASN A 100 -1.61 -1.84 14.95
N PHE A 101 -2.02 -2.63 13.96
CA PHE A 101 -1.73 -4.06 13.91
C PHE A 101 -0.22 -4.33 13.83
N PHE A 102 0.49 -3.57 13.02
CA PHE A 102 1.94 -3.65 12.91
C PHE A 102 2.64 -3.37 14.25
N TYR A 103 2.18 -2.36 15.01
CA TYR A 103 2.69 -2.10 16.35
C TYR A 103 2.36 -3.23 17.32
N GLU A 104 1.16 -3.81 17.26
CA GLU A 104 0.79 -4.97 18.08
C GLU A 104 1.74 -6.13 17.84
N VAL A 105 2.02 -6.46 16.57
CA VAL A 105 2.97 -7.52 16.19
C VAL A 105 4.37 -7.18 16.71
N GLY A 106 4.85 -5.97 16.50
CA GLY A 106 6.18 -5.53 16.93
C GLY A 106 6.37 -5.62 18.44
N HIS A 107 5.36 -5.22 19.21
CA HIS A 107 5.40 -5.35 20.68
C HIS A 107 5.41 -6.82 21.14
N ARG A 108 4.69 -7.72 20.43
CA ARG A 108 4.73 -9.16 20.71
C ARG A 108 6.10 -9.78 20.42
N LEU A 109 6.88 -9.16 19.53
CA LEU A 109 8.26 -9.51 19.23
C LEU A 109 9.28 -8.80 20.15
N GLY A 110 8.81 -7.95 21.08
CA GLY A 110 9.66 -7.24 22.03
C GLY A 110 10.42 -6.05 21.44
N LEU A 111 10.02 -5.54 20.27
CA LEU A 111 10.68 -4.38 19.66
C LEU A 111 10.16 -3.06 20.24
N PRO A 112 11.06 -2.07 20.47
CA PRO A 112 10.67 -0.78 20.98
C PRO A 112 9.98 0.09 19.93
N ASP A 113 9.07 0.97 20.36
CA ASP A 113 8.30 1.88 19.52
C ASP A 113 9.15 2.66 18.51
N LYS A 114 10.33 3.10 18.92
CA LYS A 114 11.25 3.86 18.05
C LYS A 114 11.72 3.05 16.84
N ALA A 115 11.93 1.74 17.00
CA ALA A 115 12.30 0.85 15.89
C ALA A 115 11.08 0.63 14.96
N LEU A 116 9.90 0.40 15.53
CA LEU A 116 8.65 0.23 14.79
C LEU A 116 8.31 1.50 13.99
N GLU A 117 8.43 2.66 14.62
CA GLU A 117 8.22 3.96 13.97
C GLU A 117 9.17 4.17 12.79
N LYS A 118 10.45 3.79 12.93
CA LYS A 118 11.43 3.87 11.84
C LYS A 118 11.04 2.97 10.68
N LEU A 119 10.61 1.74 10.94
CA LEU A 119 10.25 0.77 9.91
C LEU A 119 9.04 1.23 9.08
N TRP A 120 7.91 1.54 9.71
CA TRP A 120 6.74 1.95 8.95
C TRP A 120 6.90 3.31 8.26
N LYS A 121 7.69 4.24 8.83
CA LYS A 121 8.04 5.50 8.15
C LYS A 121 8.91 5.25 6.92
N THR A 122 9.80 4.26 6.95
CA THR A 122 10.59 3.85 5.79
C THR A 122 9.67 3.26 4.72
N ALA A 123 8.80 2.30 5.08
CA ALA A 123 7.82 1.74 4.17
C ALA A 123 6.93 2.83 3.54
N ARG A 124 6.47 3.79 4.34
CA ARG A 124 5.70 4.92 3.83
C ARG A 124 6.47 5.74 2.80
N ARG A 125 7.76 6.00 3.02
CA ARG A 125 8.59 6.71 2.03
C ARG A 125 8.72 5.90 0.74
N GLU A 126 8.98 4.60 0.85
CA GLU A 126 9.02 3.71 -0.30
C GLU A 126 7.71 3.71 -1.08
N MET A 127 6.56 3.74 -0.40
CA MET A 127 5.26 3.87 -1.04
C MET A 127 5.11 5.22 -1.74
N GLU A 128 5.49 6.32 -1.07
CA GLU A 128 5.45 7.68 -1.65
C GLU A 128 6.42 7.80 -2.85
N ASP A 129 7.58 7.16 -2.80
CA ASP A 129 8.58 7.18 -3.87
C ASP A 129 8.16 6.36 -5.10
N ARG A 130 7.33 5.32 -4.89
CA ARG A 130 6.73 4.54 -5.99
C ARG A 130 5.57 5.26 -6.66
N CYS A 131 4.94 6.22 -5.98
CA CYS A 131 3.84 6.97 -6.56
C CYS A 131 4.34 7.88 -7.68
N PRO A 132 3.74 7.84 -8.87
CA PRO A 132 4.14 8.66 -9.99
C PRO A 132 3.95 10.14 -9.66
N ARG A 133 4.76 11.00 -10.28
CA ARG A 133 4.47 12.43 -10.31
C ARG A 133 3.35 12.69 -11.31
N ALA A 134 2.57 13.73 -11.02
CA ALA A 134 1.50 14.16 -11.91
C ALA A 134 1.54 15.68 -12.09
N VAL A 135 0.98 16.17 -13.18
CA VAL A 135 0.60 17.57 -13.28
C VAL A 135 -0.87 17.69 -12.89
N ALA A 136 -1.14 18.32 -11.76
CA ALA A 136 -2.49 18.68 -11.35
C ALA A 136 -2.87 20.03 -11.98
N ARG A 137 -3.95 20.06 -12.73
CA ARG A 137 -4.55 21.30 -13.26
C ARG A 137 -5.88 21.53 -12.55
N LEU A 138 -5.90 22.55 -11.68
CA LEU A 138 -7.08 22.93 -10.89
C LEU A 138 -7.38 24.42 -11.17
N GLY A 139 -8.44 24.65 -11.95
CA GLY A 139 -8.71 25.95 -12.56
C GLY A 139 -7.68 26.27 -13.65
N GLU A 140 -7.14 27.49 -13.64
CA GLU A 140 -6.15 27.94 -14.61
C GLU A 140 -4.71 27.51 -14.24
N GLU A 141 -4.50 27.01 -13.04
CA GLU A 141 -3.18 26.67 -12.52
C GLU A 141 -2.83 25.20 -12.83
N ALA A 142 -1.63 24.98 -13.39
CA ALA A 142 -1.03 23.67 -13.58
C ALA A 142 0.23 23.53 -12.72
N ARG A 143 0.29 22.48 -11.88
CA ARG A 143 1.45 22.23 -11.02
C ARG A 143 1.86 20.78 -11.01
N VAL A 144 3.16 20.55 -10.97
CA VAL A 144 3.71 19.22 -10.68
C VAL A 144 3.45 18.88 -9.22
N VAL A 145 2.83 17.75 -8.99
CA VAL A 145 2.50 17.24 -7.67
C VAL A 145 3.04 15.82 -7.50
N ALA A 146 3.49 15.50 -6.29
CA ALA A 146 3.78 14.12 -5.93
C ALA A 146 2.47 13.46 -5.46
N LEU A 147 2.09 12.37 -6.11
CA LEU A 147 0.97 11.56 -5.65
C LEU A 147 1.41 10.83 -4.37
N GLN A 148 0.54 10.79 -3.38
CA GLN A 148 0.74 9.98 -2.18
C GLN A 148 0.03 8.63 -2.29
N GLN A 149 -1.09 8.63 -2.98
CA GLN A 149 -1.91 7.46 -3.25
C GLN A 149 -2.62 7.65 -4.59
N ILE A 150 -2.75 6.58 -5.33
CA ILE A 150 -3.59 6.53 -6.51
C ILE A 150 -4.19 5.13 -6.64
N ASN A 151 -5.47 5.07 -6.97
CA ASN A 151 -6.16 3.84 -7.32
C ASN A 151 -7.05 4.09 -8.54
N LEU A 152 -7.87 3.10 -8.93
CA LEU A 152 -8.71 3.18 -10.13
C LEU A 152 -9.74 4.31 -10.12
N GLU A 153 -10.07 4.87 -8.96
CA GLU A 153 -11.14 5.86 -8.81
C GLU A 153 -10.63 7.21 -8.31
N ARG A 154 -9.51 7.24 -7.60
CA ARG A 154 -9.09 8.40 -6.81
C ARG A 154 -7.58 8.55 -6.78
N ALA A 155 -7.14 9.80 -6.61
CA ALA A 155 -5.78 10.14 -6.26
C ALA A 155 -5.72 11.03 -5.02
N THR A 156 -4.64 10.92 -4.25
CA THR A 156 -4.34 11.80 -3.12
C THR A 156 -2.98 12.41 -3.35
N PHE A 157 -2.86 13.73 -3.25
CA PHE A 157 -1.61 14.46 -3.47
C PHE A 157 -1.51 15.73 -2.61
N ARG A 158 -0.29 16.22 -2.43
CA ARG A 158 -0.05 17.50 -1.74
C ARG A 158 -0.20 18.66 -2.71
N TYR A 159 -0.86 19.72 -2.22
CA TYR A 159 -1.05 20.95 -2.96
C TYR A 159 -0.73 22.17 -2.06
N HIS A 160 -0.32 23.28 -2.64
CA HIS A 160 0.20 24.45 -1.91
C HIS A 160 -0.89 25.35 -1.32
N ARG A 161 -2.17 25.15 -1.69
CA ARG A 161 -3.30 25.93 -1.19
C ARG A 161 -4.54 25.03 -1.01
N PRO A 162 -5.51 25.46 -0.19
CA PRO A 162 -6.78 24.76 -0.13
C PRO A 162 -7.54 24.90 -1.45
N VAL A 163 -8.26 23.87 -1.83
CA VAL A 163 -9.12 23.83 -3.00
C VAL A 163 -10.53 23.50 -2.56
N VAL A 164 -11.52 24.22 -3.08
CA VAL A 164 -12.93 24.03 -2.73
C VAL A 164 -13.38 22.63 -3.13
N LYS A 165 -14.11 21.95 -2.22
CA LYS A 165 -14.74 20.68 -2.53
C LYS A 165 -15.68 20.83 -3.74
N GLY A 166 -15.59 19.91 -4.69
CA GLY A 166 -16.35 19.97 -5.95
C GLY A 166 -15.59 20.66 -7.09
N ALA A 167 -14.46 21.32 -6.83
CA ALA A 167 -13.66 21.92 -7.89
C ALA A 167 -13.22 20.87 -8.91
N HIS A 168 -13.51 21.12 -10.19
CA HIS A 168 -13.11 20.27 -11.29
C HIS A 168 -11.66 20.53 -11.72
N GLY A 169 -11.03 19.51 -12.28
CA GLY A 169 -9.67 19.60 -12.78
C GLY A 169 -9.22 18.34 -13.49
N SER A 170 -7.92 18.24 -13.71
CA SER A 170 -7.32 17.05 -14.30
C SER A 170 -5.97 16.73 -13.66
N LEU A 171 -5.63 15.43 -13.69
CA LEU A 171 -4.31 14.90 -13.38
C LEU A 171 -3.72 14.28 -14.63
N SER A 172 -2.58 14.80 -15.08
CA SER A 172 -1.79 14.17 -16.14
C SER A 172 -0.63 13.43 -15.49
N LEU A 173 -0.59 12.11 -15.64
CA LEU A 173 0.45 11.26 -15.08
C LEU A 173 1.68 11.28 -15.96
N GLN A 174 2.86 11.34 -15.37
CA GLN A 174 4.14 11.27 -16.08
C GLN A 174 4.75 9.88 -15.87
N GLN A 175 5.06 9.20 -16.95
CA GLN A 175 5.88 8.00 -16.91
C GLN A 175 7.34 8.42 -16.69
N PHE A 176 7.97 7.84 -15.67
CA PHE A 176 9.42 7.90 -15.52
C PHE A 176 9.98 6.57 -16.03
N SER A 177 10.68 6.61 -17.14
CA SER A 177 11.55 5.51 -17.51
C SER A 177 12.89 5.73 -16.84
N ASP A 178 13.24 4.89 -15.88
CA ASP A 178 14.58 4.88 -15.28
C ASP A 178 15.65 4.37 -16.25
N ALA A 179 15.24 3.87 -17.42
CA ALA A 179 16.12 3.17 -18.35
C ALA A 179 16.76 4.07 -19.42
N ASP A 180 16.18 5.22 -19.74
CA ASP A 180 16.73 6.13 -20.75
C ASP A 180 16.26 7.58 -20.49
N PRO A 181 17.17 8.49 -20.11
CA PRO A 181 16.86 9.89 -19.86
C PRO A 181 16.49 10.67 -21.16
N ASP A 182 16.79 10.14 -22.33
CA ASP A 182 16.58 10.82 -23.63
C ASP A 182 15.29 10.37 -24.34
N ILE A 183 14.54 9.41 -23.79
CA ILE A 183 13.21 9.07 -24.33
C ILE A 183 12.24 10.20 -23.95
N GLU A 184 11.60 10.80 -24.96
CA GLU A 184 10.51 11.76 -24.77
C GLU A 184 9.51 11.21 -23.76
N LYS A 185 9.31 11.98 -22.69
CA LYS A 185 8.44 11.60 -21.57
C LYS A 185 7.00 11.66 -22.03
N ASP A 186 6.45 10.53 -22.43
CA ASP A 186 5.04 10.44 -22.78
C ASP A 186 4.19 10.68 -21.53
N TRP A 187 3.35 11.71 -21.62
CA TRP A 187 2.34 11.98 -20.62
C TRP A 187 1.15 11.06 -20.87
N TYR A 188 0.89 10.18 -19.91
CA TYR A 188 -0.38 9.45 -19.94
C TYR A 188 -1.55 10.40 -19.79
N SER A 189 -2.62 10.05 -20.48
CA SER A 189 -3.86 10.80 -20.63
C SER A 189 -4.29 11.61 -19.40
N SER A 190 -4.77 12.81 -19.63
CA SER A 190 -5.32 13.69 -18.61
C SER A 190 -6.56 13.03 -17.97
N LEU A 191 -6.45 12.68 -16.71
CA LEU A 191 -7.54 12.09 -15.92
C LEU A 191 -8.40 13.21 -15.35
N SER A 192 -9.56 13.44 -15.95
CA SER A 192 -10.51 14.44 -15.44
C SER A 192 -11.18 13.97 -14.16
N GLY A 193 -11.49 14.92 -13.27
CA GLY A 193 -12.13 14.60 -11.99
C GLY A 193 -12.46 15.86 -11.18
N ARG A 194 -12.73 15.63 -9.90
CA ARG A 194 -13.07 16.69 -8.95
C ARG A 194 -12.42 16.48 -7.59
N VAL A 195 -12.17 17.56 -6.88
CA VAL A 195 -11.71 17.52 -5.50
C VAL A 195 -12.85 17.12 -4.58
N ILE A 196 -12.70 16.02 -3.85
CA ILE A 196 -13.73 15.54 -2.91
C ILE A 196 -13.43 15.93 -1.47
N SER A 197 -12.18 16.18 -1.12
CA SER A 197 -11.80 16.75 0.18
C SER A 197 -10.45 17.46 0.12
N THR A 198 -10.31 18.44 1.01
CA THR A 198 -9.07 19.18 1.25
C THR A 198 -8.82 19.23 2.75
N HIS A 199 -7.65 18.82 3.19
CA HIS A 199 -7.23 18.86 4.59
C HIS A 199 -5.87 19.53 4.70
N GLN A 200 -5.67 20.39 5.71
CA GLN A 200 -4.36 20.94 5.98
C GLN A 200 -3.39 19.81 6.40
N HIS A 201 -2.19 19.82 5.85
CA HIS A 201 -1.21 18.78 6.17
C HIS A 201 -0.67 18.99 7.59
N VAL A 202 -0.74 17.95 8.44
CA VAL A 202 -0.43 18.03 9.88
C VAL A 202 1.00 18.50 10.15
N LYS A 203 1.96 18.11 9.31
CA LYS A 203 3.40 18.41 9.50
C LYS A 203 3.91 19.59 8.68
N ASP A 204 3.11 20.08 7.73
CA ASP A 204 3.44 21.23 6.88
C ASP A 204 2.21 22.12 6.73
N PRO A 205 2.05 23.14 7.61
CA PRO A 205 0.91 24.05 7.59
C PRO A 205 0.75 24.84 6.27
N LYS A 206 1.79 24.87 5.43
CA LYS A 206 1.77 25.55 4.12
C LYS A 206 1.28 24.64 2.99
N SER A 207 1.01 23.38 3.28
CA SER A 207 0.52 22.43 2.29
C SER A 207 -0.82 21.80 2.69
N PHE A 208 -1.55 21.35 1.70
CA PHE A 208 -2.87 20.74 1.83
C PHE A 208 -2.85 19.36 1.17
N LEU A 209 -3.50 18.42 1.81
CA LEU A 209 -3.74 17.11 1.24
C LEU A 209 -5.08 17.13 0.51
N LEU A 210 -5.04 16.97 -0.80
CA LEU A 210 -6.22 16.92 -1.65
C LEU A 210 -6.54 15.46 -2.00
N ARG A 211 -7.83 15.11 -1.90
CA ARG A 211 -8.37 13.88 -2.51
C ARG A 211 -9.12 14.27 -3.77
N PHE A 212 -8.75 13.64 -4.86
CA PHE A 212 -9.27 13.89 -6.19
C PHE A 212 -9.95 12.61 -6.70
N GLU A 213 -11.21 12.69 -7.05
CA GLU A 213 -12.01 11.58 -7.59
C GLU A 213 -12.08 11.70 -9.10
N PHE A 214 -11.74 10.64 -9.81
CA PHE A 214 -11.81 10.62 -11.27
C PHE A 214 -13.26 10.57 -11.75
N THR A 215 -13.55 11.24 -12.86
CA THR A 215 -14.89 11.22 -13.48
C THR A 215 -15.22 9.85 -14.06
N GLN A 216 -14.20 9.10 -14.45
CA GLN A 216 -14.31 7.74 -14.96
C GLN A 216 -13.33 6.86 -14.18
N THR A 217 -13.79 5.68 -13.77
CA THR A 217 -12.90 4.65 -13.23
C THR A 217 -11.84 4.33 -14.28
N LEU A 218 -10.58 4.29 -13.89
CA LEU A 218 -9.49 3.90 -14.78
C LEU A 218 -9.76 2.48 -15.26
N ARG A 219 -10.03 2.32 -16.55
CA ARG A 219 -10.26 1.01 -17.17
C ARG A 219 -9.03 0.62 -17.96
N ASP A 220 -8.60 -0.62 -17.76
CA ASP A 220 -7.75 -1.46 -18.63
C ASP A 220 -6.77 -0.77 -19.61
N ASP A 221 -6.30 0.43 -19.29
CA ASP A 221 -5.09 0.95 -19.89
C ASP A 221 -3.94 0.22 -19.20
N HIS A 222 -3.56 -0.94 -19.76
CA HIS A 222 -2.53 -1.82 -19.22
C HIS A 222 -1.24 -1.08 -18.87
N GLY A 223 -0.88 -0.05 -19.63
CA GLY A 223 0.30 0.76 -19.37
C GLY A 223 0.19 1.52 -18.05
N LEU A 224 -0.94 2.18 -17.80
CA LEU A 224 -1.17 2.98 -16.61
C LEU A 224 -1.30 2.11 -15.36
N LEU A 225 -2.06 1.03 -15.42
CA LEU A 225 -2.25 0.13 -14.29
C LEU A 225 -0.97 -0.61 -13.92
N GLN A 226 -0.19 -1.01 -14.92
CA GLN A 226 1.13 -1.60 -14.70
C GLN A 226 2.10 -0.59 -14.07
N LEU A 227 2.08 0.67 -14.52
CA LEU A 227 2.88 1.75 -13.94
C LEU A 227 2.53 1.98 -12.46
N LEU A 228 1.24 1.87 -12.12
CA LEU A 228 0.74 2.02 -10.76
C LEU A 228 0.95 0.77 -9.90
N GLY A 229 1.53 -0.30 -10.46
CA GLY A 229 1.69 -1.58 -9.77
C GLY A 229 0.39 -2.32 -9.53
N ILE A 230 -0.70 -1.90 -10.18
CA ILE A 230 -2.00 -2.55 -10.07
C ILE A 230 -2.04 -3.71 -11.08
N SER A 231 -2.02 -4.93 -10.56
CA SER A 231 -2.12 -6.12 -11.41
C SER A 231 -3.53 -6.24 -12.00
N THR A 232 -3.64 -6.09 -13.31
CA THR A 232 -4.87 -6.44 -14.01
C THR A 232 -4.89 -7.95 -14.25
N ARG A 233 -5.85 -8.65 -13.65
CA ARG A 233 -6.16 -10.00 -14.10
C ARG A 233 -6.72 -9.90 -15.52
N GLU A 234 -6.04 -10.51 -16.47
CA GLU A 234 -6.70 -10.88 -17.71
C GLU A 234 -7.94 -11.69 -17.33
N LYS A 235 -9.11 -11.17 -17.61
CA LYS A 235 -10.34 -11.95 -17.58
C LYS A 235 -10.16 -13.02 -18.66
N GLY A 236 -9.70 -14.19 -18.26
CA GLY A 236 -9.66 -15.35 -19.12
C GLY A 236 -11.01 -15.51 -19.81
N LYS A 237 -10.94 -15.58 -21.14
CA LYS A 237 -12.05 -15.98 -21.99
C LYS A 237 -12.49 -17.39 -21.63
#